data_193962bf9967529f7486a94d02561ba2
#
_entry.id   193962bf9967529f7486a94d02561ba2
#
_cell.length_a   1.000
_cell.length_b   1.000
_cell.length_c   1.000
_cell.angle_alpha   90.00
_cell.angle_beta   90.00
_cell.angle_gamma   90.00
#
_symmetry.space_group_name_H-M   'P 1'
#
loop_
_entity.id
_entity.type
_entity.pdbx_description
1 polymer ?
#
loop_
_entity_poly.entity_id
_entity_poly.type
_entity_poly.pdbx_seq_one_letter_code
_entity_poly.pdbx_strand_id
1 'polypeptide(L)'
;MTDFSDDLAALDAQALRRRRRVVESPCAPELVVDGRPMLAFCSNDYLGLANDPALIAAAQEGAKRYGVGSGASPLVCGHMAPHAALERRLAEFTGFERALLFSTGYLANLGTVPALAGRGDAIFSDRLNHASLIDAARLSRAELNVYPHCDLSALAAALAASKAKRKLVISDAVFSMDGDLAPLPELLALAERHNAWLLVDDAHGFGLLGPQGRGSAAHFRLASPRLLLMGTLGKAAGGAGAFVAGAENAVEWILQKARTYIFSTAEPAPIAHALLTAIDLIEQGDARRANLAARIAQLRATLKPQRWQLLPSETAIQPLVIGGNAETMDVAARLFERGLWVPGIRPPTVPAGSARLRITLSAAHTEAQVARLVGALKELE
;
A
#
# COMPACT_ATOMS: atom_id res chain seq x y z
N MET A 1 21.26 -7.70 33.37
CA MET A 1 20.67 -7.74 32.01
C MET A 1 19.38 -6.96 32.08
N THR A 2 19.26 -5.86 31.36
CA THR A 2 17.98 -5.19 31.14
C THR A 2 17.11 -6.10 30.27
N ASP A 3 16.06 -6.68 30.80
CA ASP A 3 15.04 -7.33 29.99
C ASP A 3 14.00 -6.27 29.52
N PHE A 4 13.13 -6.63 28.63
CA PHE A 4 12.11 -5.71 28.08
C PHE A 4 10.76 -5.82 28.78
N SER A 5 10.69 -6.43 29.99
CA SER A 5 9.43 -6.72 30.69
C SER A 5 8.70 -5.43 31.07
N ASP A 6 9.43 -4.45 31.59
CA ASP A 6 8.84 -3.16 31.98
C ASP A 6 8.35 -2.36 30.75
N ASP A 7 9.13 -2.39 29.64
CA ASP A 7 8.73 -1.75 28.40
C ASP A 7 7.45 -2.39 27.83
N LEU A 8 7.36 -3.72 27.88
CA LEU A 8 6.17 -4.45 27.44
C LEU A 8 4.95 -4.17 28.32
N ALA A 9 5.15 -4.08 29.66
CA ALA A 9 4.09 -3.70 30.59
C ALA A 9 3.59 -2.27 30.33
N ALA A 10 4.51 -1.34 30.06
CA ALA A 10 4.15 0.03 29.67
C ALA A 10 3.31 0.08 28.38
N LEU A 11 3.61 -0.75 27.37
CA LEU A 11 2.78 -0.88 26.18
C LEU A 11 1.39 -1.45 26.48
N ASP A 12 1.28 -2.43 27.38
CA ASP A 12 -0.02 -2.97 27.81
C ASP A 12 -0.85 -1.91 28.54
N ALA A 13 -0.25 -1.16 29.47
CA ALA A 13 -0.93 -0.09 30.21
C ALA A 13 -1.48 1.03 29.31
N GLN A 14 -0.83 1.29 28.17
CA GLN A 14 -1.26 2.29 27.19
C GLN A 14 -2.16 1.70 26.09
N ALA A 15 -2.53 0.43 26.15
CA ALA A 15 -3.22 -0.30 25.10
C ALA A 15 -2.49 -0.23 23.74
N LEU A 16 -1.15 -0.20 23.72
CA LEU A 16 -0.31 -0.11 22.54
C LEU A 16 0.32 -1.44 22.14
N ARG A 17 0.33 -2.45 23.01
CA ARG A 17 0.93 -3.75 22.72
C ARG A 17 0.22 -4.43 21.57
N ARG A 18 1.01 -4.87 20.54
CA ARG A 18 0.50 -5.57 19.37
C ARG A 18 0.53 -7.07 19.62
N ARG A 19 -0.54 -7.76 19.19
CA ARG A 19 -0.64 -9.22 19.26
C ARG A 19 -0.99 -9.76 17.88
N ARG A 20 -0.26 -10.78 17.43
CA ARG A 20 -0.58 -11.48 16.17
C ARG A 20 -1.72 -12.46 16.42
N ARG A 21 -2.54 -12.66 15.39
CA ARG A 21 -3.51 -13.75 15.30
C ARG A 21 -3.07 -14.73 14.22
N VAL A 22 -3.48 -15.97 14.34
CA VAL A 22 -3.19 -17.02 13.33
C VAL A 22 -4.39 -17.13 12.41
N VAL A 23 -4.16 -16.96 11.10
CA VAL A 23 -5.15 -17.23 10.05
C VAL A 23 -4.90 -18.63 9.53
N GLU A 24 -5.91 -19.50 9.58
CA GLU A 24 -5.81 -20.94 9.30
C GLU A 24 -6.53 -21.34 8.00
N SER A 25 -6.98 -20.36 7.24
CA SER A 25 -7.66 -20.56 5.96
C SER A 25 -7.06 -19.64 4.87
N PRO A 26 -7.39 -19.85 3.59
CA PRO A 26 -7.03 -18.90 2.54
C PRO A 26 -7.55 -17.49 2.81
N CYS A 27 -6.91 -16.47 2.20
CA CYS A 27 -7.36 -15.08 2.27
C CYS A 27 -8.71 -14.94 1.54
N ALA A 28 -9.74 -14.57 2.28
CA ALA A 28 -11.10 -14.32 1.81
C ALA A 28 -11.84 -13.42 2.81
N PRO A 29 -13.03 -12.87 2.49
CA PRO A 29 -13.86 -12.21 3.48
C PRO A 29 -14.21 -13.12 4.67
N GLU A 30 -14.57 -14.37 4.41
CA GLU A 30 -14.80 -15.39 5.44
C GLU A 30 -13.53 -16.23 5.59
N LEU A 31 -12.99 -16.29 6.80
CA LEU A 31 -11.76 -17.01 7.10
C LEU A 31 -11.78 -17.56 8.53
N VAL A 32 -10.83 -18.44 8.85
CA VAL A 32 -10.65 -18.98 10.21
C VAL A 32 -9.50 -18.28 10.88
N VAL A 33 -9.74 -17.74 12.08
CA VAL A 33 -8.75 -17.02 12.89
C VAL A 33 -8.74 -17.58 14.30
N ASP A 34 -7.61 -18.04 14.79
CA ASP A 34 -7.45 -18.67 16.10
C ASP A 34 -8.55 -19.72 16.35
N GLY A 35 -8.80 -20.61 15.36
CA GLY A 35 -9.81 -21.66 15.37
C GLY A 35 -11.27 -21.20 15.25
N ARG A 36 -11.54 -19.92 14.97
CA ARG A 36 -12.90 -19.35 14.92
C ARG A 36 -13.24 -18.85 13.52
N PRO A 37 -14.46 -19.14 12.99
CA PRO A 37 -14.92 -18.54 11.74
C PRO A 37 -15.15 -17.03 11.94
N MET A 38 -14.56 -16.21 11.08
CA MET A 38 -14.59 -14.76 11.15
C MET A 38 -14.95 -14.17 9.81
N LEU A 39 -15.68 -13.07 9.82
CA LEU A 39 -15.88 -12.19 8.68
C LEU A 39 -14.89 -11.01 8.82
N ALA A 40 -13.94 -10.92 7.91
CA ALA A 40 -12.81 -9.99 7.99
C ALA A 40 -13.03 -8.74 7.14
N PHE A 41 -12.77 -7.57 7.73
CA PHE A 41 -12.73 -6.26 7.08
C PHE A 41 -11.36 -5.60 7.29
N CYS A 42 -10.28 -6.36 7.12
CA CYS A 42 -8.91 -5.94 7.43
C CYS A 42 -7.90 -6.28 6.33
N SER A 43 -8.26 -7.12 5.36
CA SER A 43 -7.37 -7.50 4.26
C SER A 43 -7.18 -6.36 3.27
N ASN A 44 -5.96 -6.25 2.72
CA ASN A 44 -5.67 -5.38 1.59
C ASN A 44 -5.82 -6.10 0.23
N ASP A 45 -6.33 -7.33 0.21
CA ASP A 45 -6.71 -8.04 -1.02
C ASP A 45 -8.00 -7.44 -1.60
N TYR A 46 -7.87 -6.22 -2.13
CA TYR A 46 -9.01 -5.39 -2.54
C TYR A 46 -9.86 -6.00 -3.65
N LEU A 47 -9.24 -6.79 -4.54
CA LEU A 47 -9.93 -7.44 -5.65
C LEU A 47 -10.29 -8.90 -5.37
N GLY A 48 -9.89 -9.45 -4.21
CA GLY A 48 -10.12 -10.85 -3.85
C GLY A 48 -9.34 -11.81 -4.75
N LEU A 49 -8.10 -11.45 -5.13
CA LEU A 49 -7.27 -12.26 -6.01
C LEU A 49 -6.35 -13.23 -5.26
N ALA A 50 -6.07 -13.00 -3.98
CA ALA A 50 -5.11 -13.80 -3.22
C ALA A 50 -5.48 -15.30 -3.12
N ASN A 51 -6.75 -15.62 -3.32
CA ASN A 51 -7.26 -17.01 -3.36
C ASN A 51 -7.98 -17.32 -4.68
N ASP A 52 -7.68 -16.57 -5.76
CA ASP A 52 -8.28 -16.83 -7.07
C ASP A 52 -7.74 -18.15 -7.66
N PRO A 53 -8.62 -19.06 -8.14
CA PRO A 53 -8.21 -20.35 -8.70
C PRO A 53 -7.21 -20.22 -9.86
N ALA A 54 -7.33 -19.18 -10.71
CA ALA A 54 -6.40 -18.98 -11.81
C ALA A 54 -5.01 -18.57 -11.31
N LEU A 55 -4.96 -17.75 -10.25
CA LEU A 55 -3.69 -17.35 -9.64
C LEU A 55 -3.01 -18.53 -8.95
N ILE A 56 -3.78 -19.37 -8.25
CA ILE A 56 -3.29 -20.61 -7.62
C ILE A 56 -2.71 -21.56 -8.68
N ALA A 57 -3.45 -21.80 -9.78
CA ALA A 57 -2.98 -22.66 -10.86
C ALA A 57 -1.70 -22.13 -11.51
N ALA A 58 -1.59 -20.82 -11.74
CA ALA A 58 -0.40 -20.20 -12.26
C ALA A 58 0.81 -20.32 -11.31
N ALA A 59 0.59 -20.20 -10.00
CA ALA A 59 1.63 -20.40 -8.99
C ALA A 59 2.14 -21.84 -8.97
N GLN A 60 1.24 -22.82 -9.07
CA GLN A 60 1.58 -24.26 -9.17
C GLN A 60 2.39 -24.57 -10.43
N GLU A 61 2.00 -24.03 -11.59
CA GLU A 61 2.76 -24.20 -12.83
C GLU A 61 4.12 -23.52 -12.74
N GLY A 62 4.18 -22.30 -12.18
CA GLY A 62 5.45 -21.59 -11.92
C GLY A 62 6.39 -22.41 -11.02
N ALA A 63 5.87 -23.00 -9.94
CA ALA A 63 6.65 -23.85 -9.03
C ALA A 63 7.18 -25.12 -9.71
N LYS A 64 6.35 -25.76 -10.53
CA LYS A 64 6.75 -26.94 -11.32
C LYS A 64 7.86 -26.62 -12.32
N ARG A 65 7.82 -25.44 -12.94
CA ARG A 65 8.75 -25.05 -14.01
C ARG A 65 10.05 -24.43 -13.49
N TYR A 66 9.99 -23.63 -12.43
CA TYR A 66 11.11 -22.81 -11.96
C TYR A 66 11.62 -23.17 -10.57
N GLY A 67 11.02 -24.15 -9.90
CA GLY A 67 11.30 -24.45 -8.49
C GLY A 67 10.66 -23.43 -7.55
N VAL A 68 11.05 -23.42 -6.27
CA VAL A 68 10.40 -22.64 -5.22
C VAL A 68 11.12 -21.32 -4.93
N GLY A 69 12.44 -21.27 -5.09
CA GLY A 69 13.27 -20.10 -4.74
C GLY A 69 14.11 -19.61 -5.90
N SER A 70 14.58 -18.37 -5.82
CA SER A 70 15.40 -17.74 -6.87
C SER A 70 16.90 -17.91 -6.69
N GLY A 71 17.35 -18.38 -5.52
CA GLY A 71 18.73 -18.81 -5.24
C GLY A 71 19.77 -17.69 -5.05
N ALA A 72 19.53 -16.46 -5.54
CA ALA A 72 20.45 -15.34 -5.46
C ALA A 72 19.73 -14.00 -5.65
N SER A 73 20.50 -12.90 -5.53
CA SER A 73 20.01 -11.57 -5.92
C SER A 73 19.81 -11.47 -7.45
N PRO A 74 18.98 -10.52 -7.92
CA PRO A 74 18.71 -10.37 -9.35
C PRO A 74 19.97 -10.18 -10.20
N LEU A 75 20.96 -9.45 -9.71
CA LEU A 75 22.20 -9.15 -10.46
C LEU A 75 23.21 -10.32 -10.47
N VAL A 76 22.93 -11.41 -9.76
CA VAL A 76 23.76 -12.63 -9.82
C VAL A 76 23.09 -13.65 -10.74
N CYS A 77 22.15 -14.44 -10.24
CA CYS A 77 21.37 -15.40 -11.05
C CYS A 77 19.89 -15.49 -10.61
N GLY A 78 19.43 -14.58 -9.77
CA GLY A 78 18.06 -14.58 -9.26
C GLY A 78 17.02 -13.99 -10.23
N HIS A 79 17.43 -13.26 -11.28
CA HIS A 79 16.54 -12.67 -12.27
C HIS A 79 16.22 -13.69 -13.38
N MET A 80 15.15 -14.44 -13.19
CA MET A 80 14.70 -15.49 -14.10
C MET A 80 13.70 -14.96 -15.15
N ALA A 81 13.37 -15.79 -16.15
CA ALA A 81 12.46 -15.41 -17.23
C ALA A 81 11.09 -14.84 -16.77
N PRO A 82 10.40 -15.37 -15.73
CA PRO A 82 9.15 -14.76 -15.28
C PRO A 82 9.33 -13.37 -14.67
N HIS A 83 10.46 -13.05 -14.03
CA HIS A 83 10.74 -11.69 -13.55
C HIS A 83 10.83 -10.72 -14.72
N ALA A 84 11.64 -11.04 -15.75
CA ALA A 84 11.76 -10.19 -16.94
C ALA A 84 10.44 -10.03 -17.70
N ALA A 85 9.62 -11.08 -17.74
CA ALA A 85 8.29 -11.01 -18.34
C ALA A 85 7.35 -10.12 -17.56
N LEU A 86 7.35 -10.23 -16.23
CA LEU A 86 6.52 -9.42 -15.33
C LEU A 86 6.91 -7.95 -15.37
N GLU A 87 8.21 -7.61 -15.39
CA GLU A 87 8.68 -6.23 -15.52
C GLU A 87 8.19 -5.58 -16.82
N ARG A 88 8.29 -6.28 -17.94
CA ARG A 88 7.74 -5.79 -19.22
C ARG A 88 6.22 -5.60 -19.15
N ARG A 89 5.50 -6.61 -18.64
CA ARG A 89 4.04 -6.55 -18.53
C ARG A 89 3.55 -5.41 -17.62
N LEU A 90 4.27 -5.14 -16.52
CA LEU A 90 3.98 -4.03 -15.62
C LEU A 90 4.24 -2.67 -16.29
N ALA A 91 5.34 -2.52 -17.02
CA ALA A 91 5.63 -1.31 -17.78
C ALA A 91 4.52 -1.03 -18.82
N GLU A 92 4.17 -2.02 -19.62
CA GLU A 92 3.08 -1.95 -20.61
C GLU A 92 1.73 -1.62 -19.94
N PHE A 93 1.39 -2.32 -18.87
CA PHE A 93 0.12 -2.14 -18.17
C PHE A 93 -0.02 -0.75 -17.56
N THR A 94 1.02 -0.24 -16.93
CA THR A 94 1.00 1.08 -16.28
C THR A 94 1.26 2.24 -17.23
N GLY A 95 1.75 1.94 -18.46
CA GLY A 95 2.03 2.93 -19.50
C GLY A 95 3.35 3.66 -19.30
N PHE A 96 4.30 3.07 -18.56
CA PHE A 96 5.66 3.58 -18.40
C PHE A 96 6.65 2.87 -19.33
N GLU A 97 7.83 3.47 -19.53
CA GLU A 97 8.86 2.91 -20.40
C GLU A 97 9.49 1.64 -19.83
N ARG A 98 9.65 1.58 -18.51
CA ARG A 98 10.31 0.47 -17.82
C ARG A 98 9.77 0.27 -16.42
N ALA A 99 9.80 -0.98 -15.94
CA ALA A 99 9.55 -1.33 -14.54
C ALA A 99 10.68 -2.20 -13.98
N LEU A 100 10.88 -2.15 -12.67
CA LEU A 100 11.87 -2.92 -11.92
C LEU A 100 11.19 -3.56 -10.71
N LEU A 101 11.35 -4.86 -10.51
CA LEU A 101 10.75 -5.61 -9.41
C LEU A 101 11.55 -5.49 -8.10
N PHE A 102 10.83 -5.53 -6.99
CA PHE A 102 11.37 -5.61 -5.62
C PHE A 102 10.56 -6.63 -4.82
N SER A 103 11.17 -7.24 -3.83
CA SER A 103 10.51 -8.26 -3.01
C SER A 103 9.37 -7.72 -2.14
N THR A 104 9.36 -6.43 -1.81
CA THR A 104 8.25 -5.76 -1.09
C THR A 104 8.20 -4.27 -1.42
N GLY A 105 7.03 -3.62 -1.24
CA GLY A 105 6.91 -2.15 -1.39
C GLY A 105 7.80 -1.38 -0.43
N TYR A 106 8.01 -1.92 0.79
CA TYR A 106 8.92 -1.32 1.75
C TYR A 106 10.36 -1.26 1.20
N LEU A 107 10.85 -2.37 0.65
CA LEU A 107 12.19 -2.44 0.04
C LEU A 107 12.28 -1.65 -1.26
N ALA A 108 11.18 -1.54 -2.03
CA ALA A 108 11.13 -0.69 -3.22
C ALA A 108 11.37 0.77 -2.86
N ASN A 109 10.68 1.31 -1.85
CA ASN A 109 10.87 2.68 -1.38
C ASN A 109 12.27 2.88 -0.76
N LEU A 110 12.72 1.96 0.12
CA LEU A 110 14.05 2.04 0.73
C LEU A 110 15.20 1.96 -0.29
N GLY A 111 14.99 1.34 -1.42
CA GLY A 111 15.98 1.31 -2.51
C GLY A 111 15.90 2.53 -3.41
N THR A 112 14.69 2.93 -3.80
CA THR A 112 14.44 3.97 -4.80
C THR A 112 14.80 5.36 -4.30
N VAL A 113 14.29 5.75 -3.13
CA VAL A 113 14.50 7.12 -2.60
C VAL A 113 15.99 7.44 -2.40
N PRO A 114 16.80 6.57 -1.72
CA PRO A 114 18.24 6.85 -1.59
C PRO A 114 19.03 6.71 -2.91
N ALA A 115 18.49 6.02 -3.92
CA ALA A 115 19.10 5.98 -5.24
C ALA A 115 18.94 7.31 -5.99
N LEU A 116 17.82 8.00 -5.77
CA LEU A 116 17.45 9.24 -6.46
C LEU A 116 18.00 10.49 -5.76
N ALA A 117 18.05 10.50 -4.42
CA ALA A 117 18.49 11.65 -3.64
C ALA A 117 19.43 11.24 -2.50
N GLY A 118 20.48 12.02 -2.28
CA GLY A 118 21.51 11.80 -1.25
C GLY A 118 22.00 13.09 -0.64
N ARG A 119 23.19 13.07 -0.03
CA ARG A 119 23.80 14.27 0.57
C ARG A 119 23.94 15.41 -0.45
N GLY A 120 23.42 16.60 -0.09
CA GLY A 120 23.40 17.79 -0.95
C GLY A 120 22.17 17.89 -1.85
N ASP A 121 21.30 16.85 -1.85
CA ASP A 121 19.99 16.88 -2.49
C ASP A 121 18.90 17.16 -1.44
N ALA A 122 17.66 17.43 -1.88
CA ALA A 122 16.52 17.67 -1.00
C ALA A 122 15.33 16.77 -1.33
N ILE A 123 14.67 16.28 -0.29
CA ILE A 123 13.43 15.51 -0.36
C ILE A 123 12.31 16.32 0.27
N PHE A 124 11.16 16.33 -0.38
CA PHE A 124 9.92 16.96 0.08
C PHE A 124 8.88 15.87 0.29
N SER A 125 8.49 15.65 1.53
CA SER A 125 7.64 14.52 1.96
C SER A 125 6.36 15.01 2.58
N ASP A 126 5.22 14.47 2.14
CA ASP A 126 3.97 14.65 2.87
C ASP A 126 4.10 14.05 4.28
N ARG A 127 3.53 14.75 5.27
CA ARG A 127 3.61 14.34 6.69
C ARG A 127 2.95 12.99 6.96
N LEU A 128 1.93 12.58 6.18
CA LEU A 128 1.20 11.34 6.36
C LEU A 128 1.69 10.19 5.47
N ASN A 129 2.81 10.39 4.77
CA ASN A 129 3.42 9.32 3.97
C ASN A 129 3.63 8.04 4.76
N HIS A 130 3.55 6.92 4.06
CA HIS A 130 3.83 5.60 4.62
C HIS A 130 5.24 5.52 5.23
N ALA A 131 5.37 4.72 6.30
CA ALA A 131 6.63 4.56 7.04
C ALA A 131 7.83 4.25 6.13
N SER A 132 7.64 3.48 5.06
CA SER A 132 8.73 3.15 4.12
C SER A 132 9.28 4.37 3.39
N LEU A 133 8.44 5.35 3.01
CA LEU A 133 8.89 6.61 2.41
C LEU A 133 9.62 7.48 3.44
N ILE A 134 9.11 7.55 4.67
CA ILE A 134 9.74 8.28 5.78
C ILE A 134 11.12 7.71 6.08
N ASP A 135 11.23 6.39 6.23
CA ASP A 135 12.49 5.72 6.53
C ASP A 135 13.47 5.80 5.36
N ALA A 136 12.99 5.67 4.13
CA ALA A 136 13.79 5.85 2.94
C ALA A 136 14.35 7.27 2.81
N ALA A 137 13.54 8.29 3.10
CA ALA A 137 13.98 9.70 3.12
C ALA A 137 15.07 9.93 4.16
N ARG A 138 14.93 9.38 5.37
CA ARG A 138 15.95 9.45 6.42
C ARG A 138 17.24 8.73 6.03
N LEU A 139 17.11 7.53 5.45
CA LEU A 139 18.24 6.71 5.00
C LEU A 139 19.05 7.39 3.90
N SER A 140 18.42 8.17 3.05
CA SER A 140 19.04 8.89 1.92
C SER A 140 20.11 9.89 2.36
N ARG A 141 19.96 10.47 3.59
CA ARG A 141 20.78 11.56 4.12
C ARG A 141 20.66 12.88 3.31
N ALA A 142 19.65 13.00 2.46
CA ALA A 142 19.28 14.25 1.83
C ALA A 142 18.67 15.23 2.87
N GLU A 143 18.59 16.50 2.54
CA GLU A 143 17.81 17.45 3.32
C GLU A 143 16.32 17.07 3.25
N LEU A 144 15.71 16.80 4.42
CA LEU A 144 14.32 16.38 4.49
C LEU A 144 13.41 17.56 4.87
N ASN A 145 12.52 17.92 3.95
CA ASN A 145 11.49 18.93 4.11
C ASN A 145 10.12 18.25 4.21
N VAL A 146 9.56 18.20 5.42
CA VAL A 146 8.22 17.62 5.65
C VAL A 146 7.19 18.74 5.59
N TYR A 147 6.24 18.63 4.65
CA TYR A 147 5.15 19.59 4.53
C TYR A 147 3.83 19.05 5.13
N PRO A 148 2.92 19.93 5.58
CA PRO A 148 1.61 19.51 6.09
C PRO A 148 0.85 18.72 5.03
N HIS A 149 0.04 17.79 5.48
CA HIS A 149 -0.69 16.86 4.61
C HIS A 149 -1.48 17.58 3.52
N CYS A 150 -1.18 17.24 2.26
CA CYS A 150 -1.77 17.81 1.04
C CYS A 150 -1.65 19.35 0.91
N ASP A 151 -0.76 20.01 1.67
CA ASP A 151 -0.56 21.45 1.61
C ASP A 151 0.38 21.83 0.45
N LEU A 152 -0.22 22.09 -0.70
CA LEU A 152 0.48 22.47 -1.92
C LEU A 152 1.20 23.84 -1.78
N SER A 153 0.68 24.74 -0.94
CA SER A 153 1.26 26.06 -0.72
C SER A 153 2.57 25.95 0.07
N ALA A 154 2.56 25.15 1.13
CA ALA A 154 3.77 24.86 1.91
C ALA A 154 4.82 24.12 1.05
N LEU A 155 4.40 23.15 0.24
CA LEU A 155 5.28 22.45 -0.69
C LEU A 155 5.91 23.42 -1.71
N ALA A 156 5.10 24.29 -2.34
CA ALA A 156 5.58 25.25 -3.33
C ALA A 156 6.61 26.21 -2.73
N ALA A 157 6.35 26.72 -1.52
CA ALA A 157 7.27 27.58 -0.80
C ALA A 157 8.61 26.89 -0.49
N ALA A 158 8.54 25.63 -0.01
CA ALA A 158 9.73 24.83 0.29
C ALA A 158 10.55 24.50 -0.96
N LEU A 159 9.91 24.14 -2.07
CA LEU A 159 10.56 23.89 -3.36
C LEU A 159 11.25 25.15 -3.91
N ALA A 160 10.60 26.30 -3.80
CA ALA A 160 11.14 27.59 -4.26
C ALA A 160 12.36 28.03 -3.43
N ALA A 161 12.34 27.81 -2.12
CA ALA A 161 13.43 28.16 -1.21
C ALA A 161 14.66 27.24 -1.36
N SER A 162 14.47 26.00 -1.82
CA SER A 162 15.53 25.00 -1.89
C SER A 162 16.55 25.31 -3.00
N LYS A 163 17.83 25.29 -2.62
CA LYS A 163 18.98 25.43 -3.52
C LYS A 163 19.62 24.08 -3.88
N ALA A 164 19.00 22.97 -3.47
CA ALA A 164 19.52 21.63 -3.73
C ALA A 164 19.61 21.36 -5.25
N LYS A 165 20.66 20.63 -5.64
CA LYS A 165 20.91 20.29 -7.04
C LYS A 165 19.85 19.34 -7.59
N ARG A 166 19.49 18.33 -6.80
CA ARG A 166 18.40 17.41 -7.10
C ARG A 166 17.30 17.60 -6.06
N LYS A 167 16.06 17.56 -6.51
CA LYS A 167 14.88 17.66 -5.68
C LYS A 167 13.98 16.47 -5.96
N LEU A 168 13.47 15.86 -4.89
CA LEU A 168 12.57 14.71 -4.99
C LEU A 168 11.34 14.97 -4.11
N VAL A 169 10.17 15.02 -4.71
CA VAL A 169 8.89 15.03 -4.01
C VAL A 169 8.44 13.58 -3.87
N ILE A 170 8.03 13.18 -2.67
CA ILE A 170 7.52 11.84 -2.39
C ILE A 170 6.13 11.93 -1.73
N SER A 171 5.19 11.11 -2.21
CA SER A 171 3.83 11.06 -1.66
C SER A 171 3.19 9.69 -1.87
N ASP A 172 2.38 9.24 -0.91
CA ASP A 172 1.39 8.21 -1.17
C ASP A 172 0.36 8.76 -2.20
N ALA A 173 -0.17 7.91 -3.07
CA ALA A 173 -1.31 8.25 -3.93
C ALA A 173 -2.63 8.18 -3.16
N VAL A 174 -2.75 7.14 -2.33
CA VAL A 174 -3.86 6.92 -1.41
C VAL A 174 -3.28 6.70 -0.02
N PHE A 175 -3.62 7.57 0.92
CA PHE A 175 -3.09 7.50 2.27
C PHE A 175 -3.71 6.35 3.05
N SER A 176 -2.87 5.44 3.51
CA SER A 176 -3.26 4.12 4.01
C SER A 176 -4.13 4.13 5.27
N MET A 177 -4.08 5.21 6.07
CA MET A 177 -4.80 5.33 7.33
C MET A 177 -6.02 6.26 7.24
N ASP A 178 -6.07 7.14 6.25
CA ASP A 178 -7.11 8.15 6.07
C ASP A 178 -8.00 7.85 4.84
N GLY A 179 -7.48 7.11 3.87
CA GLY A 179 -8.21 6.66 2.68
C GLY A 179 -8.47 7.75 1.65
N ASP A 180 -7.87 8.91 1.81
CA ASP A 180 -7.95 10.03 0.88
C ASP A 180 -6.87 9.96 -0.21
N LEU A 181 -7.05 10.74 -1.27
CA LEU A 181 -6.15 10.81 -2.41
C LEU A 181 -5.27 12.05 -2.33
N ALA A 182 -4.00 11.88 -2.69
CA ALA A 182 -3.09 12.99 -2.90
C ALA A 182 -3.51 13.82 -4.14
N PRO A 183 -3.31 15.14 -4.15
CA PRO A 183 -3.54 15.99 -5.31
C PRO A 183 -2.41 15.82 -6.35
N LEU A 184 -2.33 14.63 -6.97
CA LEU A 184 -1.22 14.23 -7.82
C LEU A 184 -0.99 15.14 -9.05
N PRO A 185 -2.03 15.67 -9.73
CA PRO A 185 -1.83 16.61 -10.84
C PRO A 185 -1.05 17.85 -10.41
N GLU A 186 -1.43 18.44 -9.28
CA GLU A 186 -0.78 19.64 -8.74
C GLU A 186 0.62 19.34 -8.20
N LEU A 187 0.81 18.18 -7.56
CA LEU A 187 2.13 17.71 -7.12
C LEU A 187 3.08 17.56 -8.29
N LEU A 188 2.64 16.97 -9.41
CA LEU A 188 3.44 16.82 -10.61
C LEU A 188 3.76 18.19 -11.24
N ALA A 189 2.78 19.08 -11.35
CA ALA A 189 2.97 20.41 -11.89
C ALA A 189 3.98 21.23 -11.05
N LEU A 190 3.95 21.10 -9.71
CA LEU A 190 4.95 21.72 -8.82
C LEU A 190 6.34 21.09 -9.00
N ALA A 191 6.42 19.77 -9.08
CA ALA A 191 7.67 19.07 -9.31
C ALA A 191 8.33 19.51 -10.62
N GLU A 192 7.59 19.56 -11.71
CA GLU A 192 8.09 20.03 -13.02
C GLU A 192 8.55 21.48 -13.01
N ARG A 193 7.74 22.38 -12.44
CA ARG A 193 8.06 23.81 -12.30
C ARG A 193 9.37 24.04 -11.57
N HIS A 194 9.66 23.22 -10.56
CA HIS A 194 10.86 23.35 -9.72
C HIS A 194 11.99 22.38 -10.10
N ASN A 195 11.90 21.73 -11.28
CA ASN A 195 12.89 20.77 -11.78
C ASN A 195 13.13 19.61 -10.80
N ALA A 196 12.08 19.16 -10.11
CA ALA A 196 12.09 18.05 -9.18
C ALA A 196 11.56 16.75 -9.82
N TRP A 197 11.92 15.62 -9.26
CA TRP A 197 11.27 14.33 -9.50
C TRP A 197 10.05 14.19 -8.61
N LEU A 198 9.06 13.43 -9.04
CA LEU A 198 7.93 12.99 -8.23
C LEU A 198 7.93 11.46 -8.16
N LEU A 199 8.07 10.90 -6.96
CA LEU A 199 7.84 9.49 -6.68
C LEU A 199 6.48 9.35 -5.99
N VAL A 200 5.58 8.61 -6.60
CA VAL A 200 4.24 8.29 -6.07
C VAL A 200 4.22 6.85 -5.59
N ASP A 201 3.88 6.64 -4.32
CA ASP A 201 3.56 5.32 -3.78
C ASP A 201 2.08 5.01 -4.05
N ASP A 202 1.84 4.19 -5.06
CA ASP A 202 0.51 3.78 -5.53
C ASP A 202 0.07 2.42 -4.96
N ALA A 203 0.62 2.02 -3.83
CA ALA A 203 0.35 0.72 -3.22
C ALA A 203 -1.15 0.46 -2.97
N HIS A 204 -1.95 1.50 -2.78
CA HIS A 204 -3.39 1.42 -2.56
C HIS A 204 -4.24 1.85 -3.76
N GLY A 205 -3.63 2.34 -4.84
CA GLY A 205 -4.32 2.73 -6.07
C GLY A 205 -4.13 1.73 -7.21
N PHE A 206 -2.94 1.10 -7.29
CA PHE A 206 -2.66 0.07 -8.29
C PHE A 206 -3.68 -1.08 -8.23
N GLY A 207 -4.22 -1.47 -9.38
CA GLY A 207 -5.29 -2.47 -9.52
C GLY A 207 -6.70 -1.92 -9.32
N LEU A 208 -6.85 -0.72 -8.72
CA LEU A 208 -8.14 -0.13 -8.34
C LEU A 208 -8.48 1.12 -9.12
N LEU A 209 -7.56 2.08 -9.16
CA LEU A 209 -7.78 3.39 -9.77
C LEU A 209 -7.48 3.39 -11.28
N GLY A 210 -8.17 4.29 -11.98
CA GLY A 210 -7.97 4.50 -13.41
C GLY A 210 -8.59 3.42 -14.29
N PRO A 211 -8.53 3.61 -15.61
CA PRO A 211 -9.03 2.63 -16.57
C PRO A 211 -8.35 1.27 -16.36
N GLN A 212 -9.15 0.20 -16.32
CA GLN A 212 -8.67 -1.17 -16.14
C GLN A 212 -7.84 -1.40 -14.86
N GLY A 213 -7.85 -0.44 -13.89
CA GLY A 213 -7.05 -0.55 -12.68
C GLY A 213 -5.55 -0.24 -12.85
N ARG A 214 -5.17 0.55 -13.86
CA ARG A 214 -3.78 0.90 -14.16
C ARG A 214 -3.08 1.77 -13.11
N GLY A 215 -3.81 2.20 -12.08
CA GLY A 215 -3.30 2.97 -10.96
C GLY A 215 -3.57 4.48 -11.05
N SER A 216 -3.03 5.19 -10.08
CA SER A 216 -3.29 6.62 -9.88
C SER A 216 -2.78 7.50 -11.03
N ALA A 217 -1.63 7.17 -11.62
CA ALA A 217 -1.12 7.91 -12.77
C ALA A 217 -2.10 7.89 -13.94
N ALA A 218 -2.67 6.72 -14.25
CA ALA A 218 -3.69 6.58 -15.29
C ALA A 218 -5.03 7.23 -14.90
N HIS A 219 -5.40 7.18 -13.61
CA HIS A 219 -6.61 7.83 -13.09
C HIS A 219 -6.59 9.34 -13.32
N PHE A 220 -5.49 9.99 -13.03
CA PHE A 220 -5.31 11.43 -13.22
C PHE A 220 -4.72 11.79 -14.58
N ARG A 221 -4.50 10.82 -15.47
CA ARG A 221 -3.90 11.02 -16.81
C ARG A 221 -2.55 11.72 -16.76
N LEU A 222 -1.72 11.35 -15.79
CA LEU A 222 -0.39 11.92 -15.61
C LEU A 222 0.61 11.27 -16.58
N ALA A 223 1.40 12.10 -17.24
CA ALA A 223 2.51 11.67 -18.07
C ALA A 223 3.67 12.66 -17.93
N SER A 224 4.81 12.18 -17.47
CA SER A 224 6.02 13.00 -17.33
C SER A 224 7.26 12.10 -17.23
N PRO A 225 8.39 12.47 -17.85
CA PRO A 225 9.65 11.75 -17.65
C PRO A 225 10.20 11.90 -16.22
N ARG A 226 9.61 12.78 -15.39
CA ARG A 226 9.98 13.00 -13.98
C ARG A 226 9.08 12.28 -12.99
N LEU A 227 8.08 11.56 -13.48
CA LEU A 227 7.17 10.78 -12.65
C LEU A 227 7.71 9.35 -12.51
N LEU A 228 7.79 8.90 -11.27
CA LEU A 228 8.04 7.50 -10.89
C LEU A 228 6.84 6.99 -10.11
N LEU A 229 6.41 5.78 -10.42
CA LEU A 229 5.31 5.09 -9.74
C LEU A 229 5.85 3.86 -9.02
N MET A 230 5.65 3.75 -7.72
CA MET A 230 5.83 2.50 -6.99
C MET A 230 4.48 1.84 -6.81
N GLY A 231 4.34 0.59 -7.22
CA GLY A 231 3.16 -0.24 -6.98
C GLY A 231 3.50 -1.48 -6.18
N THR A 232 2.54 -1.99 -5.40
CA THR A 232 2.71 -3.27 -4.70
C THR A 232 1.86 -4.37 -5.32
N LEU A 233 2.44 -5.56 -5.36
CA LEU A 233 1.80 -6.78 -5.87
C LEU A 233 1.20 -7.63 -4.74
N GLY A 234 1.39 -7.20 -3.49
CA GLY A 234 0.89 -7.86 -2.28
C GLY A 234 -0.48 -7.37 -1.80
N LYS A 235 -1.19 -6.54 -2.58
CA LYS A 235 -2.51 -6.03 -2.22
C LYS A 235 -3.53 -6.42 -3.30
N ALA A 236 -3.97 -5.48 -4.14
CA ALA A 236 -4.97 -5.74 -5.19
C ALA A 236 -4.55 -6.85 -6.17
N ALA A 237 -3.26 -7.09 -6.39
CA ALA A 237 -2.77 -8.17 -7.24
C ALA A 237 -2.78 -9.56 -6.56
N GLY A 238 -3.07 -9.65 -5.26
CA GLY A 238 -3.25 -10.92 -4.55
C GLY A 238 -1.99 -11.78 -4.37
N GLY A 239 -0.80 -11.26 -4.73
CA GLY A 239 0.47 -12.00 -4.64
C GLY A 239 1.42 -11.42 -3.60
N ALA A 240 2.68 -11.26 -3.98
CA ALA A 240 3.73 -10.63 -3.18
C ALA A 240 4.62 -9.77 -4.09
N GLY A 241 5.53 -8.99 -3.50
CA GLY A 241 6.44 -8.13 -4.26
C GLY A 241 5.91 -6.72 -4.49
N ALA A 242 6.71 -5.97 -5.23
CA ALA A 242 6.44 -4.61 -5.65
C ALA A 242 7.22 -4.26 -6.92
N PHE A 243 6.92 -3.12 -7.50
CA PHE A 243 7.67 -2.60 -8.65
C PHE A 243 7.81 -1.09 -8.56
N VAL A 244 8.82 -0.56 -9.24
CA VAL A 244 8.95 0.86 -9.54
C VAL A 244 8.95 1.01 -11.06
N ALA A 245 8.11 1.90 -11.59
CA ALA A 245 7.99 2.17 -13.02
C ALA A 245 8.25 3.65 -13.31
N GLY A 246 8.79 3.96 -14.48
CA GLY A 246 9.12 5.31 -14.90
C GLY A 246 9.87 5.35 -16.22
N ALA A 247 10.51 6.49 -16.49
CA ALA A 247 11.40 6.65 -17.63
C ALA A 247 12.57 5.65 -17.56
N GLU A 248 12.98 5.10 -18.72
CA GLU A 248 13.98 4.04 -18.81
C GLU A 248 15.29 4.37 -18.07
N ASN A 249 15.82 5.57 -18.29
CA ASN A 249 17.08 6.00 -17.67
C ASN A 249 16.98 6.15 -16.14
N ALA A 250 15.82 6.53 -15.62
CA ALA A 250 15.59 6.65 -14.17
C ALA A 250 15.50 5.26 -13.53
N VAL A 251 14.76 4.34 -14.15
CA VAL A 251 14.63 2.95 -13.65
C VAL A 251 15.98 2.23 -13.76
N GLU A 252 16.73 2.45 -14.85
CA GLU A 252 18.10 1.91 -14.96
C GLU A 252 19.00 2.46 -13.85
N TRP A 253 18.93 3.76 -13.55
CA TRP A 253 19.68 4.34 -12.44
C TRP A 253 19.34 3.70 -11.09
N ILE A 254 18.03 3.47 -10.85
CA ILE A 254 17.57 2.78 -9.63
C ILE A 254 18.15 1.36 -9.56
N LEU A 255 18.14 0.60 -10.65
CA LEU A 255 18.76 -0.74 -10.74
C LEU A 255 20.24 -0.69 -10.33
N GLN A 256 20.99 0.31 -10.81
CA GLN A 256 22.41 0.45 -10.53
C GLN A 256 22.73 0.90 -9.09
N LYS A 257 21.77 1.48 -8.36
CA LYS A 257 22.02 2.15 -7.07
C LYS A 257 21.19 1.61 -5.91
N ALA A 258 20.04 1.02 -6.15
CA ALA A 258 19.15 0.54 -5.10
C ALA A 258 19.77 -0.65 -4.34
N ARG A 259 20.22 -0.39 -3.13
CA ARG A 259 20.88 -1.41 -2.29
C ARG A 259 19.96 -2.59 -1.98
N THR A 260 18.67 -2.32 -1.82
CA THR A 260 17.65 -3.35 -1.55
C THR A 260 17.36 -4.24 -2.77
N TYR A 261 17.73 -3.80 -3.97
CA TYR A 261 17.70 -4.62 -5.19
C TYR A 261 19.02 -5.41 -5.35
N ILE A 262 20.14 -4.73 -5.19
CA ILE A 262 21.49 -5.30 -5.42
C ILE A 262 21.78 -6.44 -4.44
N PHE A 263 21.43 -6.26 -3.16
CA PHE A 263 21.89 -7.14 -2.06
C PHE A 263 20.79 -8.02 -1.47
N SER A 264 19.56 -8.00 -2.01
CA SER A 264 18.49 -8.89 -1.58
C SER A 264 18.32 -10.05 -2.55
N THR A 265 17.98 -11.24 -2.04
CA THR A 265 17.55 -12.36 -2.88
C THR A 265 16.29 -11.94 -3.68
N ALA A 266 16.25 -12.31 -4.95
CA ALA A 266 15.11 -12.07 -5.80
C ALA A 266 13.86 -12.77 -5.28
N GLU A 267 12.70 -12.21 -5.61
CA GLU A 267 11.42 -12.83 -5.33
C GLU A 267 11.34 -14.22 -5.95
N PRO A 268 10.62 -15.18 -5.30
CA PRO A 268 10.45 -16.51 -5.87
C PRO A 268 9.82 -16.47 -7.28
N ALA A 269 10.48 -17.12 -8.24
CA ALA A 269 10.05 -17.14 -9.63
C ALA A 269 8.59 -17.63 -9.85
N PRO A 270 8.05 -18.61 -9.07
CA PRO A 270 6.64 -18.99 -9.13
C PRO A 270 5.68 -17.82 -8.85
N ILE A 271 6.04 -16.95 -7.94
CA ILE A 271 5.21 -15.77 -7.61
C ILE A 271 5.24 -14.78 -8.76
N ALA A 272 6.41 -14.48 -9.32
CA ALA A 272 6.51 -13.63 -10.51
C ALA A 272 5.73 -14.23 -11.70
N HIS A 273 5.74 -15.56 -11.87
CA HIS A 273 4.95 -16.24 -12.89
C HIS A 273 3.44 -16.09 -12.66
N ALA A 274 2.97 -16.29 -11.44
CA ALA A 274 1.56 -16.13 -11.08
C ALA A 274 1.08 -14.69 -11.26
N LEU A 275 1.93 -13.72 -10.96
CA LEU A 275 1.60 -12.30 -11.08
C LEU A 275 1.36 -11.84 -12.53
N LEU A 276 1.86 -12.54 -13.54
CA LEU A 276 1.45 -12.30 -14.93
C LEU A 276 -0.05 -12.52 -15.11
N THR A 277 -0.58 -13.62 -14.57
CA THR A 277 -2.03 -13.90 -14.54
C THR A 277 -2.77 -12.87 -13.68
N ALA A 278 -2.19 -12.43 -12.56
CA ALA A 278 -2.81 -11.40 -11.73
C ALA A 278 -3.01 -10.08 -12.48
N ILE A 279 -2.04 -9.64 -13.29
CA ILE A 279 -2.18 -8.42 -14.10
C ILE A 279 -3.31 -8.57 -15.14
N ASP A 280 -3.45 -9.74 -15.77
CA ASP A 280 -4.54 -10.00 -16.72
C ASP A 280 -5.91 -9.99 -16.00
N LEU A 281 -6.00 -10.58 -14.80
CA LEU A 281 -7.21 -10.53 -13.96
C LEU A 281 -7.55 -9.10 -13.50
N ILE A 282 -6.56 -8.27 -13.20
CA ILE A 282 -6.76 -6.85 -12.88
C ILE A 282 -7.28 -6.11 -14.12
N GLU A 283 -6.65 -6.26 -15.27
CA GLU A 283 -7.02 -5.59 -16.50
C GLU A 283 -8.47 -5.89 -16.91
N GLN A 284 -8.90 -7.14 -16.76
CA GLN A 284 -10.25 -7.61 -17.03
C GLN A 284 -11.22 -7.43 -15.84
N GLY A 285 -10.75 -6.88 -14.72
CA GLY A 285 -11.43 -6.90 -13.42
C GLY A 285 -12.46 -5.77 -13.21
N ASP A 286 -13.03 -5.14 -14.25
CA ASP A 286 -13.99 -4.04 -14.10
C ASP A 286 -15.21 -4.43 -13.26
N ALA A 287 -15.71 -5.65 -13.39
CA ALA A 287 -16.81 -6.15 -12.57
C ALA A 287 -16.44 -6.23 -11.07
N ARG A 288 -15.20 -6.62 -10.74
CA ARG A 288 -14.70 -6.64 -9.35
C ARG A 288 -14.61 -5.21 -8.79
N ARG A 289 -14.06 -4.26 -9.57
CA ARG A 289 -14.01 -2.84 -9.18
C ARG A 289 -15.40 -2.23 -8.99
N ALA A 290 -16.34 -2.54 -9.86
CA ALA A 290 -17.74 -2.11 -9.72
C ALA A 290 -18.39 -2.66 -8.45
N ASN A 291 -18.17 -3.95 -8.12
CA ASN A 291 -18.65 -4.53 -6.85
C ASN A 291 -18.01 -3.84 -5.63
N LEU A 292 -16.71 -3.61 -5.65
CA LEU A 292 -16.02 -2.88 -4.58
C LEU A 292 -16.62 -1.47 -4.39
N ALA A 293 -16.80 -0.73 -5.48
CA ALA A 293 -17.43 0.60 -5.44
C ALA A 293 -18.86 0.55 -4.86
N ALA A 294 -19.64 -0.46 -5.22
CA ALA A 294 -20.98 -0.67 -4.65
C ALA A 294 -20.93 -0.95 -3.14
N ARG A 295 -19.95 -1.75 -2.66
CA ARG A 295 -19.77 -2.01 -1.20
C ARG A 295 -19.34 -0.76 -0.45
N ILE A 296 -18.47 0.05 -1.03
CA ILE A 296 -18.07 1.35 -0.47
C ILE A 296 -19.30 2.28 -0.36
N ALA A 297 -20.05 2.44 -1.44
CA ALA A 297 -21.25 3.26 -1.45
C ALA A 297 -22.29 2.77 -0.43
N GLN A 298 -22.51 1.45 -0.33
CA GLN A 298 -23.42 0.84 0.65
C GLN A 298 -23.01 1.19 2.09
N LEU A 299 -21.72 0.95 2.45
CA LEU A 299 -21.23 1.25 3.79
C LEU A 299 -21.43 2.74 4.12
N ARG A 300 -21.01 3.63 3.23
CA ARG A 300 -21.13 5.08 3.43
C ARG A 300 -22.56 5.59 3.47
N ALA A 301 -23.49 4.97 2.74
CA ALA A 301 -24.90 5.32 2.80
C ALA A 301 -25.56 4.89 4.10
N THR A 302 -25.17 3.73 4.66
CA THR A 302 -25.85 3.07 5.78
C THR A 302 -25.21 3.29 7.13
N LEU A 303 -23.86 3.48 7.20
CA LEU A 303 -23.14 3.78 8.43
C LEU A 303 -23.12 5.30 8.65
N LYS A 304 -23.91 5.77 9.60
CA LYS A 304 -24.06 7.20 9.99
C LYS A 304 -23.79 7.31 11.48
N PRO A 305 -22.51 7.27 11.91
CA PRO A 305 -22.18 7.30 13.32
C PRO A 305 -22.55 8.64 13.96
N GLN A 306 -22.93 8.61 15.24
CA GLN A 306 -23.31 9.79 16.03
C GLN A 306 -22.16 10.27 16.92
N ARG A 307 -21.43 9.32 17.54
CA ARG A 307 -20.29 9.59 18.44
C ARG A 307 -18.97 9.55 17.72
N TRP A 308 -18.82 8.64 16.76
CA TRP A 308 -17.60 8.39 16.02
C TRP A 308 -17.59 9.15 14.70
N GLN A 309 -16.42 9.31 14.10
CA GLN A 309 -16.28 10.03 12.83
C GLN A 309 -15.86 9.09 11.71
N LEU A 310 -16.74 8.87 10.73
CA LEU A 310 -16.37 8.22 9.48
C LEU A 310 -15.69 9.25 8.56
N LEU A 311 -14.37 9.11 8.35
CA LEU A 311 -13.62 10.04 7.51
C LEU A 311 -14.10 10.00 6.05
N PRO A 312 -14.00 11.10 5.31
CA PRO A 312 -14.31 11.09 3.89
C PRO A 312 -13.26 10.23 3.14
N SER A 313 -13.74 9.19 2.45
CA SER A 313 -12.91 8.32 1.61
C SER A 313 -13.75 7.68 0.52
N GLU A 314 -13.29 7.76 -0.70
CA GLU A 314 -13.91 7.08 -1.85
C GLU A 314 -13.20 5.75 -2.18
N THR A 315 -12.22 5.36 -1.37
CA THR A 315 -11.38 4.18 -1.59
C THR A 315 -11.88 2.96 -0.79
N ALA A 316 -11.24 1.82 -0.97
CA ALA A 316 -11.52 0.61 -0.19
C ALA A 316 -11.24 0.76 1.31
N ILE A 317 -10.51 1.79 1.71
CA ILE A 317 -10.13 2.08 3.10
C ILE A 317 -11.16 3.05 3.68
N GLN A 318 -11.88 2.64 4.72
CA GLN A 318 -12.97 3.39 5.34
C GLN A 318 -12.66 3.56 6.83
N PRO A 319 -11.97 4.65 7.23
CA PRO A 319 -11.55 4.85 8.60
C PRO A 319 -12.70 5.38 9.46
N LEU A 320 -12.98 4.70 10.58
CA LEU A 320 -13.93 5.12 11.59
C LEU A 320 -13.15 5.57 12.84
N VAL A 321 -12.98 6.88 13.02
CA VAL A 321 -12.25 7.47 14.13
C VAL A 321 -13.07 7.37 15.42
N ILE A 322 -12.49 6.76 16.44
CA ILE A 322 -13.06 6.60 17.79
C ILE A 322 -12.39 7.56 18.76
N GLY A 323 -11.07 7.79 18.59
CA GLY A 323 -10.29 8.75 19.36
C GLY A 323 -9.38 8.10 20.39
N GLY A 324 -9.94 7.48 21.44
CA GLY A 324 -9.17 6.85 22.50
C GLY A 324 -8.61 5.48 22.15
N ASN A 325 -7.37 5.17 22.56
CA ASN A 325 -6.75 3.87 22.30
C ASN A 325 -7.52 2.72 22.93
N ALA A 326 -7.85 2.84 24.23
CA ALA A 326 -8.54 1.80 24.99
C ALA A 326 -9.95 1.54 24.41
N GLU A 327 -10.71 2.60 24.13
CA GLU A 327 -12.04 2.50 23.53
C GLU A 327 -11.97 1.85 22.13
N THR A 328 -11.04 2.26 21.29
CA THR A 328 -10.85 1.67 19.95
C THR A 328 -10.57 0.17 20.05
N MET A 329 -9.76 -0.25 21.01
CA MET A 329 -9.43 -1.66 21.20
C MET A 329 -10.58 -2.45 21.82
N ASP A 330 -11.38 -1.85 22.69
CA ASP A 330 -12.60 -2.46 23.23
C ASP A 330 -13.62 -2.72 22.10
N VAL A 331 -13.89 -1.70 21.28
CA VAL A 331 -14.79 -1.85 20.13
C VAL A 331 -14.30 -2.93 19.18
N ALA A 332 -13.00 -2.95 18.86
CA ALA A 332 -12.41 -3.98 17.99
C ALA A 332 -12.54 -5.39 18.61
N ALA A 333 -12.36 -5.52 19.91
CA ALA A 333 -12.52 -6.79 20.64
C ALA A 333 -13.97 -7.28 20.63
N ARG A 334 -14.93 -6.39 20.91
CA ARG A 334 -16.37 -6.70 20.88
C ARG A 334 -16.88 -7.08 19.50
N LEU A 335 -16.33 -6.45 18.43
CA LEU A 335 -16.58 -6.89 17.05
C LEU A 335 -16.02 -8.29 16.82
N PHE A 336 -14.80 -8.55 17.28
CA PHE A 336 -14.18 -9.87 17.14
C PHE A 336 -14.98 -10.97 17.85
N GLU A 337 -15.51 -10.71 19.04
CA GLU A 337 -16.40 -11.64 19.76
C GLU A 337 -17.68 -11.97 18.96
N ARG A 338 -18.17 -11.01 18.14
CA ARG A 338 -19.33 -11.18 17.26
C ARG A 338 -18.97 -11.82 15.91
N GLY A 339 -17.73 -12.30 15.75
CA GLY A 339 -17.25 -12.92 14.51
C GLY A 339 -16.95 -11.91 13.38
N LEU A 340 -16.64 -10.65 13.73
CA LEU A 340 -16.26 -9.58 12.79
C LEU A 340 -14.84 -9.11 13.11
N TRP A 341 -13.93 -9.27 12.15
CA TRP A 341 -12.54 -8.85 12.36
C TRP A 341 -12.25 -7.51 11.70
N VAL A 342 -12.20 -6.47 12.51
CA VAL A 342 -11.85 -5.09 12.12
C VAL A 342 -10.69 -4.62 12.99
N PRO A 343 -9.54 -4.20 12.44
CA PRO A 343 -8.38 -3.82 13.24
C PRO A 343 -8.54 -2.42 13.85
N GLY A 344 -8.18 -2.30 15.13
CA GLY A 344 -7.97 -1.02 15.79
C GLY A 344 -6.56 -0.47 15.50
N ILE A 345 -6.47 0.70 14.88
CA ILE A 345 -5.23 1.41 14.59
C ILE A 345 -4.98 2.48 15.65
N ARG A 346 -3.75 2.54 16.16
CA ARG A 346 -3.34 3.39 17.28
C ARG A 346 -1.98 4.03 16.99
N PRO A 347 -1.54 5.00 17.81
CA PRO A 347 -0.17 5.50 17.74
C PRO A 347 0.88 4.38 17.80
N PRO A 348 2.06 4.54 17.15
CA PRO A 348 2.47 5.71 16.37
C PRO A 348 1.95 5.70 14.90
N THR A 349 1.12 4.73 14.50
CA THR A 349 0.60 4.60 13.13
C THR A 349 -0.33 5.75 12.75
N VAL A 350 -1.07 6.27 13.73
CA VAL A 350 -1.91 7.48 13.62
C VAL A 350 -1.59 8.42 14.78
N PRO A 351 -1.92 9.71 14.69
CA PRO A 351 -1.68 10.68 15.78
C PRO A 351 -2.40 10.29 17.07
N ALA A 352 -1.87 10.72 18.22
CA ALA A 352 -2.53 10.56 19.51
C ALA A 352 -3.92 11.22 19.48
N GLY A 353 -4.92 10.57 20.09
CA GLY A 353 -6.30 11.03 20.10
C GLY A 353 -7.08 10.78 18.80
N SER A 354 -6.49 10.08 17.82
CA SER A 354 -7.14 9.75 16.55
C SER A 354 -7.15 8.24 16.23
N ALA A 355 -7.13 7.42 17.30
CA ALA A 355 -7.25 5.97 17.15
C ALA A 355 -8.59 5.61 16.47
N ARG A 356 -8.55 4.62 15.60
CA ARG A 356 -9.64 4.32 14.68
C ARG A 356 -9.78 2.84 14.37
N LEU A 357 -10.95 2.42 13.97
CA LEU A 357 -11.11 1.20 13.21
C LEU A 357 -10.77 1.48 11.75
N ARG A 358 -9.86 0.71 11.17
CA ARG A 358 -9.58 0.77 9.74
C ARG A 358 -10.38 -0.31 9.02
N ILE A 359 -11.61 0.04 8.66
CA ILE A 359 -12.47 -0.86 7.88
C ILE A 359 -11.91 -0.93 6.46
N THR A 360 -11.66 -2.13 5.97
CA THR A 360 -11.18 -2.35 4.60
C THR A 360 -12.18 -3.23 3.85
N LEU A 361 -12.65 -2.74 2.70
CA LEU A 361 -13.56 -3.46 1.83
C LEU A 361 -12.80 -4.17 0.70
N SER A 362 -13.34 -5.29 0.24
CA SER A 362 -12.84 -6.06 -0.89
C SER A 362 -13.97 -6.30 -1.89
N ALA A 363 -13.63 -6.45 -3.16
CA ALA A 363 -14.55 -6.87 -4.20
C ALA A 363 -15.24 -8.23 -3.92
N ALA A 364 -14.64 -9.02 -3.05
CA ALA A 364 -15.21 -10.32 -2.63
C ALA A 364 -16.28 -10.20 -1.53
N HIS A 365 -16.47 -9.03 -0.90
CA HIS A 365 -17.55 -8.82 0.06
C HIS A 365 -18.93 -8.81 -0.60
N THR A 366 -19.89 -9.44 0.07
CA THR A 366 -21.31 -9.38 -0.31
C THR A 366 -22.03 -8.21 0.37
N GLU A 367 -23.20 -7.86 -0.15
CA GLU A 367 -24.09 -6.85 0.44
C GLU A 367 -24.49 -7.21 1.88
N ALA A 368 -24.85 -8.48 2.11
CA ALA A 368 -25.23 -8.98 3.44
C ALA A 368 -24.09 -8.89 4.46
N GLN A 369 -22.85 -9.15 4.04
CA GLN A 369 -21.68 -9.04 4.90
C GLN A 369 -21.42 -7.60 5.34
N VAL A 370 -21.53 -6.63 4.43
CA VAL A 370 -21.40 -5.21 4.78
C VAL A 370 -22.56 -4.76 5.68
N ALA A 371 -23.79 -5.19 5.42
CA ALA A 371 -24.93 -4.88 6.28
C ALA A 371 -24.75 -5.44 7.71
N ARG A 372 -24.18 -6.66 7.85
CA ARG A 372 -23.85 -7.26 9.15
C ARG A 372 -22.85 -6.41 9.93
N LEU A 373 -21.77 -5.93 9.28
CA LEU A 373 -20.80 -5.03 9.91
C LEU A 373 -21.47 -3.75 10.39
N VAL A 374 -22.26 -3.10 9.52
CA VAL A 374 -22.93 -1.84 9.85
C VAL A 374 -23.89 -2.01 11.03
N GLY A 375 -24.67 -3.12 11.05
CA GLY A 375 -25.56 -3.45 12.17
C GLY A 375 -24.80 -3.55 13.50
N ALA A 376 -23.68 -4.32 13.51
CA ALA A 376 -22.86 -4.50 14.70
C ALA A 376 -22.21 -3.19 15.18
N LEU A 377 -21.77 -2.32 14.26
CA LEU A 377 -21.21 -1.02 14.62
C LEU A 377 -22.24 -0.09 15.26
N LYS A 378 -23.47 -0.05 14.72
CA LYS A 378 -24.57 0.75 15.29
C LYS A 378 -24.98 0.31 16.70
N GLU A 379 -24.90 -0.99 16.99
CA GLU A 379 -25.19 -1.51 18.33
C GLU A 379 -24.07 -1.25 19.33
N LEU A 380 -22.85 -0.97 18.88
CA LEU A 380 -21.67 -0.71 19.73
C LEU A 380 -21.47 0.78 20.02
N GLU A 381 -22.08 1.64 19.23
CA GLU A 381 -22.03 3.09 19.42
C GLU A 381 -23.00 3.56 20.51
#